data_869edea035641e26a70f9a651b19ee38
#
_entry.id   869edea035641e26a70f9a651b19ee38
#
_cell.length_a   1.000
_cell.length_b   1.000
_cell.length_c   1.000
_cell.angle_alpha   90.00
_cell.angle_beta   90.00
_cell.angle_gamma   90.00
#
_symmetry.space_group_name_H-M   'P 1'
#
loop_
_entity.id
_entity.type
_entity.pdbx_description
1 polymer ?
#
loop_
_entity_poly.entity_id
_entity_poly.type
_entity_poly.pdbx_seq_one_letter_code
_entity_poly.pdbx_strand_id
1 'polypeptide(L)'
;MAAGAPKAQNIVWSDSLLSTHERSLLTGCRGATIWLTGLSGSGKSTVGALLEKRLIESGLLAYRLDGDNVRFGLNKDLGFSEGDRKENIRRIGEVCRLFTDSGVVTIASFISPYKSDRDAAREIFAKDKLLFLEVYVKVPLEVAEARDPKGLYKKARSGALKGFTGIDAPYEEPAAAELTLNTQEMTLEECVQKCLDLLEKHGGMSFVAIYLVFAPLHANARARCCSLCRIFRDLLTSVLGACKGVRSGAGSYTYMVCGVMGRSSATR
;
A
#
# COMPACT_ATOMS: atom_id res chain seq x y z
N MET A 1 -21.04 -2.28 -14.05
CA MET A 1 -22.08 -1.22 -13.96
C MET A 1 -21.35 0.08 -13.61
N ALA A 2 -21.51 1.13 -14.43
CA ALA A 2 -20.92 2.42 -14.13
C ALA A 2 -21.37 2.90 -12.73
N ALA A 3 -20.45 3.45 -11.96
CA ALA A 3 -20.77 4.08 -10.69
C ALA A 3 -21.86 5.13 -10.97
N GLY A 4 -23.04 4.96 -10.32
CA GLY A 4 -24.15 5.89 -10.50
C GLY A 4 -23.74 7.30 -10.11
N ALA A 5 -24.39 8.31 -10.71
CA ALA A 5 -24.15 9.70 -10.33
C ALA A 5 -24.39 9.90 -8.82
N PRO A 6 -23.67 10.83 -8.16
CA PRO A 6 -23.87 11.14 -6.77
C PRO A 6 -25.34 11.47 -6.48
N LYS A 7 -25.89 10.96 -5.37
CA LYS A 7 -27.24 11.33 -4.95
C LYS A 7 -27.34 12.78 -4.47
N ALA A 8 -26.23 13.31 -3.97
CA ALA A 8 -26.15 14.70 -3.54
C ALA A 8 -26.25 15.64 -4.75
N GLN A 9 -27.09 16.67 -4.63
CA GLN A 9 -27.23 17.74 -5.60
C GLN A 9 -26.41 18.96 -5.14
N ASN A 10 -26.05 19.82 -6.09
CA ASN A 10 -25.30 21.07 -5.82
C ASN A 10 -23.90 20.83 -5.23
N ILE A 11 -23.25 19.72 -5.60
CA ILE A 11 -21.83 19.49 -5.29
C ILE A 11 -20.99 19.88 -6.50
N VAL A 12 -19.83 20.50 -6.24
CA VAL A 12 -18.85 20.87 -7.25
C VAL A 12 -17.53 20.20 -6.86
N TRP A 13 -16.90 19.57 -7.86
CA TRP A 13 -15.55 19.01 -7.64
C TRP A 13 -14.55 20.13 -7.37
N SER A 14 -13.75 19.99 -6.31
CA SER A 14 -12.67 20.91 -5.98
C SER A 14 -11.33 20.26 -6.33
N ASP A 15 -10.64 20.84 -7.31
CA ASP A 15 -9.35 20.32 -7.73
C ASP A 15 -8.27 20.66 -6.70
N SER A 16 -7.32 19.74 -6.53
CA SER A 16 -6.13 19.97 -5.70
C SER A 16 -5.15 20.87 -6.46
N LEU A 17 -4.43 21.73 -5.72
CA LEU A 17 -3.31 22.51 -6.26
C LEU A 17 -2.09 21.63 -6.58
N LEU A 18 -2.02 20.42 -6.01
CA LEU A 18 -0.95 19.45 -6.24
C LEU A 18 -1.51 18.24 -6.96
N SER A 19 -0.87 17.85 -8.05
CA SER A 19 -1.11 16.54 -8.67
C SER A 19 -0.55 15.42 -7.79
N THR A 20 -1.04 14.19 -7.99
CA THR A 20 -0.50 12.99 -7.34
C THR A 20 1.00 12.83 -7.60
N HIS A 21 1.46 13.17 -8.81
CA HIS A 21 2.88 13.10 -9.16
C HIS A 21 3.73 14.11 -8.38
N GLU A 22 3.31 15.38 -8.32
CA GLU A 22 4.00 16.42 -7.55
C GLU A 22 4.02 16.06 -6.06
N ARG A 23 2.91 15.54 -5.53
CA ARG A 23 2.82 15.04 -4.16
C ARG A 23 3.85 13.94 -3.92
N SER A 24 3.96 12.98 -4.82
CA SER A 24 4.92 11.87 -4.69
C SER A 24 6.37 12.35 -4.75
N LEU A 25 6.69 13.35 -5.55
CA LEU A 25 8.03 13.97 -5.59
C LEU A 25 8.36 14.70 -4.28
N LEU A 26 7.39 15.45 -3.72
CA LEU A 26 7.59 16.21 -2.49
C LEU A 26 7.68 15.32 -1.25
N THR A 27 6.91 14.23 -1.20
CA THR A 27 6.91 13.29 -0.06
C THR A 27 7.99 12.20 -0.18
N GLY A 28 8.58 12.04 -1.37
CA GLY A 28 9.51 10.95 -1.67
C GLY A 28 8.86 9.56 -1.72
N CYS A 29 7.54 9.49 -1.67
CA CYS A 29 6.80 8.22 -1.67
C CYS A 29 5.68 8.25 -2.72
N ARG A 30 5.66 7.26 -3.60
CA ARG A 30 4.55 7.02 -4.49
C ARG A 30 3.55 6.09 -3.79
N GLY A 31 2.32 6.56 -3.60
CA GLY A 31 1.27 5.74 -3.03
C GLY A 31 0.92 4.54 -3.93
N ALA A 32 0.49 3.47 -3.29
CA ALA A 32 0.04 2.26 -3.95
C ALA A 32 -1.01 1.55 -3.07
N THR A 33 -1.90 0.78 -3.67
CA THR A 33 -2.75 -0.15 -2.93
C THR A 33 -2.35 -1.59 -3.24
N ILE A 34 -1.99 -2.36 -2.21
CA ILE A 34 -1.89 -3.82 -2.25
C ILE A 34 -3.20 -4.39 -1.73
N TRP A 35 -3.97 -5.01 -2.62
CA TRP A 35 -5.26 -5.60 -2.32
C TRP A 35 -5.13 -7.10 -2.10
N LEU A 36 -5.06 -7.52 -0.83
CA LEU A 36 -4.97 -8.93 -0.45
C LEU A 36 -6.36 -9.56 -0.46
N THR A 37 -6.60 -10.51 -1.35
CA THR A 37 -7.84 -11.30 -1.42
C THR A 37 -7.58 -12.78 -1.14
N GLY A 38 -8.60 -13.53 -0.72
CA GLY A 38 -8.50 -14.97 -0.42
C GLY A 38 -9.44 -15.40 0.70
N LEU A 39 -9.53 -16.71 0.95
CA LEU A 39 -10.40 -17.32 1.96
C LEU A 39 -10.09 -16.83 3.39
N SER A 40 -11.05 -16.93 4.30
CA SER A 40 -10.77 -16.82 5.74
C SER A 40 -9.70 -17.83 6.12
N GLY A 41 -8.77 -17.48 7.02
CA GLY A 41 -7.66 -18.39 7.38
C GLY A 41 -6.55 -18.53 6.33
N SER A 42 -6.61 -17.82 5.18
CA SER A 42 -5.54 -17.88 4.17
C SER A 42 -4.24 -17.16 4.55
N GLY A 43 -4.24 -16.34 5.63
CA GLY A 43 -3.05 -15.62 6.08
C GLY A 43 -2.97 -14.16 5.67
N LYS A 44 -3.98 -13.58 5.02
CA LYS A 44 -4.00 -12.17 4.57
C LYS A 44 -3.60 -11.17 5.64
N SER A 45 -4.25 -11.23 6.82
CA SER A 45 -3.99 -10.29 7.91
C SER A 45 -2.58 -10.42 8.47
N THR A 46 -2.02 -11.64 8.48
CA THR A 46 -0.65 -11.91 8.93
C THR A 46 0.38 -11.36 7.96
N VAL A 47 0.18 -11.64 6.64
CA VAL A 47 1.03 -11.09 5.57
C VAL A 47 0.93 -9.56 5.57
N GLY A 48 -0.30 -9.01 5.64
CA GLY A 48 -0.52 -7.56 5.66
C GLY A 48 0.15 -6.87 6.85
N ALA A 49 0.11 -7.46 8.05
CA ALA A 49 0.71 -6.88 9.24
C ALA A 49 2.25 -6.85 9.16
N LEU A 50 2.88 -7.94 8.69
CA LEU A 50 4.34 -7.95 8.51
C LEU A 50 4.78 -7.04 7.37
N LEU A 51 4.01 -7.00 6.27
CA LEU A 51 4.29 -6.11 5.14
C LEU A 51 4.24 -4.64 5.57
N GLU A 52 3.19 -4.22 6.30
CA GLU A 52 3.10 -2.87 6.88
C GLU A 52 4.34 -2.52 7.70
N LYS A 53 4.71 -3.43 8.62
CA LYS A 53 5.90 -3.25 9.47
C LYS A 53 7.17 -3.05 8.61
N ARG A 54 7.41 -3.90 7.61
CA ARG A 54 8.59 -3.82 6.74
C ARG A 54 8.64 -2.51 5.93
N LEU A 55 7.49 -2.05 5.42
CA LEU A 55 7.39 -0.79 4.68
C LEU A 55 7.73 0.40 5.59
N ILE A 56 7.18 0.44 6.81
CA ILE A 56 7.45 1.50 7.78
C ILE A 56 8.91 1.47 8.23
N GLU A 57 9.48 0.31 8.52
CA GLU A 57 10.90 0.14 8.84
C GLU A 57 11.82 0.60 7.70
N SER A 58 11.34 0.53 6.44
CA SER A 58 12.03 1.05 5.26
C SER A 58 11.79 2.54 5.02
N GLY A 59 11.12 3.25 5.93
CA GLY A 59 10.86 4.68 5.83
C GLY A 59 9.70 5.06 4.92
N LEU A 60 8.89 4.11 4.47
CA LEU A 60 7.71 4.36 3.64
C LEU A 60 6.47 4.52 4.53
N LEU A 61 5.59 5.47 4.18
CA LEU A 61 4.29 5.56 4.81
C LEU A 61 3.41 4.40 4.34
N ALA A 62 3.00 3.56 5.27
CA ALA A 62 2.11 2.45 5.00
C ALA A 62 0.98 2.38 6.02
N TYR A 63 -0.18 1.90 5.59
CA TYR A 63 -1.32 1.68 6.49
C TYR A 63 -2.13 0.46 6.08
N ARG A 64 -2.45 -0.38 7.06
CA ARG A 64 -3.22 -1.61 6.85
C ARG A 64 -4.70 -1.42 7.20
N LEU A 65 -5.55 -1.71 6.23
CA LEU A 65 -7.00 -1.82 6.40
C LEU A 65 -7.39 -3.30 6.49
N ASP A 66 -7.81 -3.73 7.66
CA ASP A 66 -8.23 -5.10 7.92
C ASP A 66 -9.76 -5.21 7.92
N GLY A 67 -10.29 -6.30 7.34
CA GLY A 67 -11.72 -6.50 7.16
C GLY A 67 -12.54 -6.52 8.46
N ASP A 68 -11.95 -6.98 9.56
CA ASP A 68 -12.63 -6.95 10.86
C ASP A 68 -12.54 -5.53 11.47
N ASN A 69 -11.35 -4.93 11.46
CA ASN A 69 -11.12 -3.62 12.09
C ASN A 69 -12.03 -2.51 11.53
N VAL A 70 -12.21 -2.47 10.19
CA VAL A 70 -13.06 -1.44 9.57
C VAL A 70 -14.53 -1.57 9.96
N ARG A 71 -14.97 -2.77 10.35
CA ARG A 71 -16.34 -3.03 10.80
C ARG A 71 -16.61 -2.54 12.23
N PHE A 72 -15.60 -2.23 13.02
CA PHE A 72 -15.79 -1.55 14.30
C PHE A 72 -16.01 -0.03 14.15
N GLY A 73 -15.68 0.54 13.00
CA GLY A 73 -15.77 1.98 12.73
C GLY A 73 -16.49 2.29 11.42
N LEU A 74 -15.73 2.45 10.35
CA LEU A 74 -16.18 2.92 9.04
C LEU A 74 -17.40 2.14 8.50
N ASN A 75 -17.45 0.82 8.70
CA ASN A 75 -18.46 -0.08 8.16
C ASN A 75 -19.28 -0.77 9.27
N LYS A 76 -19.42 -0.13 10.43
CA LYS A 76 -20.18 -0.67 11.57
C LYS A 76 -21.68 -0.88 11.28
N ASP A 77 -22.19 -0.19 10.28
CA ASP A 77 -23.56 -0.26 9.79
C ASP A 77 -23.81 -1.40 8.80
N LEU A 78 -22.74 -2.12 8.38
CA LEU A 78 -22.85 -3.19 7.41
C LEU A 78 -22.76 -4.57 8.06
N GLY A 79 -23.66 -5.47 7.62
CA GLY A 79 -23.66 -6.89 7.96
C GLY A 79 -22.84 -7.73 6.96
N PHE A 80 -23.29 -8.98 6.73
CA PHE A 80 -22.64 -9.94 5.84
C PHE A 80 -23.52 -10.40 4.68
N SER A 81 -24.65 -9.72 4.42
CA SER A 81 -25.43 -9.94 3.21
C SER A 81 -24.57 -9.65 1.96
N GLU A 82 -24.98 -10.13 0.81
CA GLU A 82 -24.29 -9.85 -0.45
C GLU A 82 -24.19 -8.35 -0.72
N GLY A 83 -25.27 -7.61 -0.50
CA GLY A 83 -25.30 -6.14 -0.64
C GLY A 83 -24.34 -5.44 0.32
N ASP A 84 -24.30 -5.87 1.61
CA ASP A 84 -23.39 -5.30 2.61
C ASP A 84 -21.92 -5.58 2.24
N ARG A 85 -21.62 -6.78 1.73
CA ARG A 85 -20.28 -7.14 1.29
C ARG A 85 -19.82 -6.26 0.12
N LYS A 86 -20.69 -6.05 -0.86
CA LYS A 86 -20.44 -5.19 -2.01
C LYS A 86 -20.19 -3.74 -1.57
N GLU A 87 -21.05 -3.19 -0.71
CA GLU A 87 -20.89 -1.84 -0.17
C GLU A 87 -19.63 -1.70 0.69
N ASN A 88 -19.29 -2.73 1.48
CA ASN A 88 -18.04 -2.78 2.23
C ASN A 88 -16.83 -2.65 1.30
N ILE A 89 -16.76 -3.43 0.22
CA ILE A 89 -15.65 -3.37 -0.75
C ILE A 89 -15.62 -2.02 -1.46
N ARG A 90 -16.77 -1.46 -1.85
CA ARG A 90 -16.85 -0.14 -2.46
C ARG A 90 -16.28 0.95 -1.53
N ARG A 91 -16.70 1.00 -0.26
CA ARG A 91 -16.20 1.99 0.72
C ARG A 91 -14.70 1.85 0.92
N ILE A 92 -14.21 0.63 1.06
CA ILE A 92 -12.77 0.38 1.22
C ILE A 92 -11.99 0.78 -0.02
N GLY A 93 -12.50 0.51 -1.22
CA GLY A 93 -11.89 0.96 -2.48
C GLY A 93 -11.69 2.47 -2.50
N GLU A 94 -12.72 3.25 -2.11
CA GLU A 94 -12.62 4.72 -2.03
C GLU A 94 -11.60 5.19 -0.99
N VAL A 95 -11.58 4.59 0.20
CA VAL A 95 -10.60 4.93 1.24
C VAL A 95 -9.19 4.62 0.79
N CYS A 96 -8.96 3.44 0.21
CA CYS A 96 -7.66 3.06 -0.36
C CYS A 96 -7.21 4.04 -1.44
N ARG A 97 -8.13 4.49 -2.33
CA ARG A 97 -7.83 5.48 -3.35
C ARG A 97 -7.32 6.79 -2.75
N LEU A 98 -7.99 7.30 -1.72
CA LEU A 98 -7.59 8.54 -1.04
C LEU A 98 -6.20 8.40 -0.39
N PHE A 99 -5.91 7.30 0.27
CA PHE A 99 -4.59 7.03 0.83
C PHE A 99 -3.52 6.90 -0.26
N THR A 100 -3.82 6.20 -1.34
CA THR A 100 -2.90 6.06 -2.48
C THR A 100 -2.60 7.40 -3.14
N ASP A 101 -3.63 8.25 -3.35
CA ASP A 101 -3.44 9.60 -3.88
C ASP A 101 -2.61 10.48 -2.93
N SER A 102 -2.74 10.28 -1.62
CA SER A 102 -1.93 11.01 -0.63
C SER A 102 -0.47 10.55 -0.53
N GLY A 103 -0.07 9.47 -1.22
CA GLY A 103 1.30 8.94 -1.20
C GLY A 103 1.51 7.79 -0.20
N VAL A 104 0.46 7.26 0.41
CA VAL A 104 0.55 6.14 1.36
C VAL A 104 0.45 4.80 0.63
N VAL A 105 1.26 3.84 1.02
CA VAL A 105 1.10 2.44 0.61
C VAL A 105 0.01 1.80 1.47
N THR A 106 -1.14 1.54 0.86
CA THR A 106 -2.30 0.97 1.56
C THR A 106 -2.33 -0.55 1.38
N ILE A 107 -2.49 -1.29 2.47
CA ILE A 107 -2.59 -2.75 2.45
C ILE A 107 -4.01 -3.12 2.84
N ALA A 108 -4.83 -3.49 1.87
CA ALA A 108 -6.23 -3.87 2.08
C ALA A 108 -6.35 -5.39 2.24
N SER A 109 -6.71 -5.87 3.43
CA SER A 109 -6.82 -7.31 3.77
C SER A 109 -8.29 -7.71 3.88
N PHE A 110 -8.89 -8.15 2.78
CA PHE A 110 -10.32 -8.51 2.69
C PHE A 110 -10.51 -9.84 1.97
N ILE A 111 -11.56 -10.58 2.33
CA ILE A 111 -11.92 -11.80 1.56
C ILE A 111 -12.24 -11.41 0.12
N SER A 112 -13.06 -10.36 -0.09
CA SER A 112 -13.51 -9.84 -1.39
C SER A 112 -13.83 -10.97 -2.39
N PRO A 113 -14.89 -11.77 -2.09
CA PRO A 113 -15.10 -13.05 -2.76
C PRO A 113 -15.53 -12.92 -4.22
N TYR A 114 -16.16 -11.82 -4.59
CA TYR A 114 -16.71 -11.64 -5.93
C TYR A 114 -15.72 -10.88 -6.84
N LYS A 115 -15.50 -11.44 -8.02
CA LYS A 115 -14.66 -10.81 -9.06
C LYS A 115 -15.16 -9.40 -9.42
N SER A 116 -16.48 -9.26 -9.58
CA SER A 116 -17.11 -7.98 -9.93
C SER A 116 -16.78 -6.85 -8.94
N ASP A 117 -16.69 -7.17 -7.65
CA ASP A 117 -16.41 -6.18 -6.61
C ASP A 117 -14.93 -5.76 -6.62
N ARG A 118 -14.02 -6.73 -6.87
CA ARG A 118 -12.58 -6.45 -7.04
C ARG A 118 -12.30 -5.65 -8.30
N ASP A 119 -12.96 -6.00 -9.41
CA ASP A 119 -12.87 -5.25 -10.66
C ASP A 119 -13.37 -3.82 -10.48
N ALA A 120 -14.52 -3.62 -9.79
CA ALA A 120 -15.04 -2.30 -9.49
C ALA A 120 -14.09 -1.47 -8.61
N ALA A 121 -13.44 -2.09 -7.63
CA ALA A 121 -12.39 -1.44 -6.85
C ALA A 121 -11.21 -1.02 -7.73
N ARG A 122 -10.72 -1.90 -8.61
CA ARG A 122 -9.63 -1.60 -9.56
C ARG A 122 -9.99 -0.43 -10.50
N GLU A 123 -11.24 -0.37 -10.98
CA GLU A 123 -11.71 0.72 -11.85
C GLU A 123 -11.65 2.10 -11.19
N ILE A 124 -11.85 2.18 -9.86
CA ILE A 124 -11.72 3.44 -9.12
C ILE A 124 -10.29 4.00 -9.28
N PHE A 125 -9.28 3.14 -9.17
CA PHE A 125 -7.87 3.53 -9.32
C PHE A 125 -7.47 3.84 -10.75
N ALA A 126 -8.01 3.10 -11.71
CA ALA A 126 -7.70 3.29 -13.13
C ALA A 126 -8.10 4.69 -13.62
N LYS A 127 -9.21 5.25 -13.12
CA LYS A 127 -9.67 6.60 -13.46
C LYS A 127 -8.65 7.67 -13.10
N ASP A 128 -8.02 7.54 -11.94
CA ASP A 128 -7.05 8.50 -11.40
C ASP A 128 -5.59 8.10 -11.71
N LYS A 129 -5.39 7.03 -12.51
CA LYS A 129 -4.07 6.46 -12.85
C LYS A 129 -3.24 6.09 -11.61
N LEU A 130 -3.91 5.69 -10.55
CA LEU A 130 -3.29 5.25 -9.30
C LEU A 130 -2.90 3.77 -9.38
N LEU A 131 -1.90 3.38 -8.60
CA LEU A 131 -1.39 2.01 -8.57
C LEU A 131 -2.25 1.12 -7.69
N PHE A 132 -2.86 0.10 -8.29
CA PHE A 132 -3.63 -0.95 -7.64
C PHE A 132 -3.03 -2.31 -7.99
N LEU A 133 -2.66 -3.10 -6.99
CA LEU A 133 -2.02 -4.40 -7.14
C LEU A 133 -2.85 -5.45 -6.39
N GLU A 134 -3.50 -6.33 -7.13
CA GLU A 134 -4.26 -7.44 -6.56
C GLU A 134 -3.31 -8.60 -6.22
N VAL A 135 -3.36 -9.05 -4.98
CA VAL A 135 -2.55 -10.16 -4.49
C VAL A 135 -3.47 -11.26 -3.98
N TYR A 136 -3.46 -12.39 -4.68
CA TYR A 136 -4.22 -13.56 -4.27
C TYR A 136 -3.46 -14.37 -3.23
N VAL A 137 -3.95 -14.37 -2.01
CA VAL A 137 -3.42 -15.18 -0.91
C VAL A 137 -4.11 -16.53 -0.94
N LYS A 138 -3.54 -17.44 -1.75
CA LYS A 138 -4.08 -18.75 -2.05
C LYS A 138 -3.80 -19.75 -0.94
N VAL A 139 -4.80 -20.55 -0.63
CA VAL A 139 -4.70 -21.73 0.22
C VAL A 139 -5.84 -22.70 -0.14
N PRO A 140 -5.63 -24.02 -0.14
CA PRO A 140 -6.73 -24.99 -0.25
C PRO A 140 -7.75 -24.82 0.87
N LEU A 141 -9.03 -25.07 0.56
CA LEU A 141 -10.12 -24.91 1.53
C LEU A 141 -9.90 -25.75 2.79
N GLU A 142 -9.44 -26.99 2.61
CA GLU A 142 -9.18 -27.92 3.70
C GLU A 142 -8.12 -27.40 4.68
N VAL A 143 -7.09 -26.73 4.15
CA VAL A 143 -6.03 -26.10 4.96
C VAL A 143 -6.55 -24.86 5.65
N ALA A 144 -7.36 -24.03 4.99
CA ALA A 144 -8.00 -22.86 5.59
C ALA A 144 -8.94 -23.27 6.74
N GLU A 145 -9.72 -24.35 6.52
CA GLU A 145 -10.63 -24.93 7.51
C GLU A 145 -9.86 -25.55 8.69
N ALA A 146 -8.75 -26.25 8.45
CA ALA A 146 -7.90 -26.81 9.51
C ALA A 146 -7.24 -25.69 10.36
N ARG A 147 -6.89 -24.56 9.75
CA ARG A 147 -6.34 -23.40 10.47
C ARG A 147 -7.37 -22.72 11.34
N ASP A 148 -8.57 -22.50 10.84
CA ASP A 148 -9.76 -21.84 11.44
C ASP A 148 -9.48 -20.96 12.67
N PRO A 149 -8.67 -19.90 12.59
CA PRO A 149 -8.19 -19.15 13.76
C PRO A 149 -9.31 -18.46 14.56
N LYS A 150 -10.49 -18.31 13.94
CA LYS A 150 -11.65 -17.64 14.52
C LYS A 150 -12.81 -18.59 14.82
N GLY A 151 -12.67 -19.88 14.54
CA GLY A 151 -13.72 -20.89 14.69
C GLY A 151 -14.92 -20.68 13.77
N LEU A 152 -14.74 -19.94 12.66
CA LEU A 152 -15.84 -19.59 11.74
C LEU A 152 -16.22 -20.76 10.83
N TYR A 153 -15.24 -21.56 10.39
CA TYR A 153 -15.50 -22.78 9.63
C TYR A 153 -16.28 -23.80 10.43
N LYS A 154 -15.92 -23.99 11.70
CA LYS A 154 -16.65 -24.87 12.61
C LYS A 154 -18.10 -24.41 12.78
N LYS A 155 -18.35 -23.10 12.90
CA LYS A 155 -19.70 -22.53 12.99
C LYS A 155 -20.48 -22.69 11.69
N ALA A 156 -19.82 -22.52 10.53
CA ALA A 156 -20.46 -22.69 9.23
C ALA A 156 -20.84 -24.16 8.99
N ARG A 157 -19.93 -25.10 9.28
CA ARG A 157 -20.22 -26.55 9.16
C ARG A 157 -21.34 -27.04 10.09
N SER A 158 -21.47 -26.45 11.29
CA SER A 158 -22.58 -26.77 12.20
C SER A 158 -23.90 -26.09 11.83
N GLY A 159 -23.94 -25.27 10.77
CA GLY A 159 -25.12 -24.50 10.36
C GLY A 159 -25.43 -23.26 11.24
N ALA A 160 -24.60 -22.98 12.23
CA ALA A 160 -24.74 -21.81 13.10
C ALA A 160 -24.38 -20.48 12.40
N LEU A 161 -23.60 -20.54 11.31
CA LEU A 161 -23.24 -19.41 10.47
C LEU A 161 -23.61 -19.74 9.02
N LYS A 162 -24.47 -18.92 8.42
CA LYS A 162 -24.88 -19.04 7.01
C LYS A 162 -24.19 -18.00 6.14
N GLY A 163 -24.09 -18.27 4.83
CA GLY A 163 -23.48 -17.37 3.85
C GLY A 163 -21.97 -17.24 4.04
N PHE A 164 -21.31 -18.28 4.57
CA PHE A 164 -19.87 -18.24 4.79
C PHE A 164 -19.09 -18.60 3.54
N THR A 165 -18.19 -17.69 3.13
CA THR A 165 -17.37 -17.86 1.90
C THR A 165 -16.49 -19.11 1.98
N GLY A 166 -16.60 -19.95 0.97
CA GLY A 166 -15.89 -21.23 0.86
C GLY A 166 -16.66 -22.43 1.37
N ILE A 167 -17.81 -22.23 2.06
CA ILE A 167 -18.68 -23.33 2.53
C ILE A 167 -20.02 -23.29 1.78
N ASP A 168 -20.86 -22.29 2.05
CA ASP A 168 -22.19 -22.10 1.46
C ASP A 168 -22.30 -20.81 0.62
N ALA A 169 -21.25 -20.01 0.57
CA ALA A 169 -21.10 -18.90 -0.35
C ALA A 169 -19.81 -19.06 -1.21
N PRO A 170 -19.85 -18.69 -2.50
CA PRO A 170 -18.70 -18.88 -3.39
C PRO A 170 -17.55 -17.93 -3.06
N TYR A 171 -16.35 -18.36 -3.44
CA TYR A 171 -15.18 -17.51 -3.62
C TYR A 171 -14.71 -17.62 -5.07
N GLU A 172 -14.74 -16.53 -5.80
CA GLU A 172 -14.29 -16.45 -7.18
C GLU A 172 -12.79 -16.12 -7.20
N GLU A 173 -11.97 -17.13 -7.51
CA GLU A 173 -10.51 -16.93 -7.58
C GLU A 173 -10.14 -15.87 -8.63
N PRO A 174 -9.17 -14.99 -8.33
CA PRO A 174 -8.67 -14.05 -9.32
C PRO A 174 -8.00 -14.76 -10.49
N ALA A 175 -8.44 -14.48 -11.71
CA ALA A 175 -7.84 -15.04 -12.92
C ALA A 175 -6.53 -14.33 -13.34
N ALA A 176 -6.35 -13.08 -12.93
CA ALA A 176 -5.26 -12.20 -13.37
C ALA A 176 -4.75 -11.30 -12.23
N ALA A 177 -4.56 -11.87 -11.03
CA ALA A 177 -3.90 -11.16 -9.94
C ALA A 177 -2.44 -10.86 -10.32
N GLU A 178 -1.93 -9.69 -9.95
CA GLU A 178 -0.54 -9.31 -10.18
C GLU A 178 0.44 -10.23 -9.44
N LEU A 179 -0.03 -10.85 -8.33
CA LEU A 179 0.75 -11.81 -7.56
C LEU A 179 -0.16 -12.87 -6.93
N THR A 180 0.29 -14.13 -6.96
CA THR A 180 -0.33 -15.22 -6.18
C THR A 180 0.66 -15.72 -5.14
N LEU A 181 0.22 -15.75 -3.87
CA LEU A 181 0.97 -16.26 -2.72
C LEU A 181 0.35 -17.57 -2.26
N ASN A 182 1.06 -18.69 -2.39
CA ASN A 182 0.63 -19.97 -1.83
C ASN A 182 1.13 -20.11 -0.39
N THR A 183 0.28 -19.79 0.57
CA THR A 183 0.64 -19.79 2.01
C THR A 183 0.72 -21.19 2.62
N GLN A 184 0.48 -22.23 1.86
CA GLN A 184 0.77 -23.60 2.27
C GLN A 184 2.24 -23.98 2.02
N GLU A 185 2.83 -23.43 0.97
CA GLU A 185 4.18 -23.79 0.51
C GLU A 185 5.23 -22.71 0.87
N MET A 186 4.78 -21.49 1.08
CA MET A 186 5.64 -20.34 1.33
C MET A 186 5.65 -19.93 2.80
N THR A 187 6.79 -19.55 3.29
CA THR A 187 6.92 -18.89 4.59
C THR A 187 6.32 -17.47 4.56
N LEU A 188 6.06 -16.92 5.73
CA LEU A 188 5.53 -15.57 5.86
C LEU A 188 6.48 -14.52 5.28
N GLU A 189 7.79 -14.68 5.54
CA GLU A 189 8.85 -13.80 5.04
C GLU A 189 8.93 -13.81 3.52
N GLU A 190 8.86 -14.99 2.89
CA GLU A 190 8.84 -15.12 1.43
C GLU A 190 7.60 -14.45 0.81
N CYS A 191 6.43 -14.60 1.45
CA CYS A 191 5.21 -13.92 1.02
C CYS A 191 5.37 -12.40 1.04
N VAL A 192 5.94 -11.86 2.13
CA VAL A 192 6.16 -10.42 2.28
C VAL A 192 7.21 -9.94 1.30
N GLN A 193 8.31 -10.67 1.10
CA GLN A 193 9.35 -10.30 0.15
C GLN A 193 8.78 -10.19 -1.26
N LYS A 194 7.96 -11.14 -1.70
CA LYS A 194 7.30 -11.08 -3.02
C LYS A 194 6.37 -9.87 -3.16
N CYS A 195 5.71 -9.44 -2.08
CA CYS A 195 4.92 -8.20 -2.11
C CYS A 195 5.80 -6.96 -2.24
N LEU A 196 6.96 -6.93 -1.59
CA LEU A 196 7.94 -5.84 -1.72
C LEU A 196 8.51 -5.78 -3.14
N ASP A 197 8.91 -6.93 -3.71
CA ASP A 197 9.41 -7.04 -5.08
C ASP A 197 8.34 -6.57 -6.10
N LEU A 198 7.06 -6.90 -5.85
CA LEU A 198 5.95 -6.44 -6.68
C LEU A 198 5.81 -4.91 -6.62
N LEU A 199 5.88 -4.31 -5.44
CA LEU A 199 5.85 -2.85 -5.28
C LEU A 199 7.02 -2.18 -5.99
N GLU A 200 8.23 -2.70 -5.84
CA GLU A 200 9.42 -2.19 -6.50
C GLU A 200 9.30 -2.25 -8.02
N LYS A 201 8.88 -3.39 -8.56
CA LYS A 201 8.65 -3.60 -10.00
C LYS A 201 7.68 -2.56 -10.59
N HIS A 202 6.68 -2.12 -9.84
CA HIS A 202 5.68 -1.15 -10.29
C HIS A 202 5.98 0.29 -9.86
N GLY A 203 7.17 0.55 -9.32
CA GLY A 203 7.61 1.89 -8.92
C GLY A 203 6.90 2.43 -7.68
N GLY A 204 6.29 1.55 -6.87
CA GLY A 204 5.68 1.89 -5.59
C GLY A 204 6.69 2.13 -4.47
N MET A 205 7.96 1.77 -4.68
CA MET A 205 9.07 2.01 -3.78
C MET A 205 10.10 2.91 -4.47
N SER A 206 9.98 4.22 -4.29
CA SER A 206 11.02 5.14 -4.74
C SER A 206 12.05 5.33 -3.64
N PHE A 207 13.12 4.54 -3.66
CA PHE A 207 14.24 4.63 -2.70
C PHE A 207 15.07 5.92 -2.82
N VAL A 208 14.71 6.81 -3.73
CA VAL A 208 15.49 8.02 -4.02
C VAL A 208 15.58 8.96 -2.81
N ALA A 209 14.58 9.00 -1.95
CA ALA A 209 14.60 9.84 -0.75
C ALA A 209 15.42 9.24 0.40
N ILE A 210 15.48 7.92 0.53
CA ILE A 210 16.15 7.25 1.67
C ILE A 210 17.67 7.37 1.58
N TYR A 211 18.25 7.32 0.40
CA TYR A 211 19.70 7.49 0.23
C TYR A 211 20.19 8.91 0.54
N LEU A 212 19.35 9.94 0.40
CA LEU A 212 19.73 11.31 0.74
C LEU A 212 19.67 11.61 2.24
N VAL A 213 18.84 10.88 2.99
CA VAL A 213 18.69 11.09 4.45
C VAL A 213 19.70 10.25 5.25
N PHE A 214 20.13 9.09 4.74
CA PHE A 214 21.01 8.15 5.45
C PHE A 214 22.38 7.92 4.81
N ALA A 215 22.77 8.71 3.80
CA ALA A 215 24.17 8.67 3.38
C ALA A 215 25.04 9.17 4.56
N PRO A 216 25.82 8.31 5.23
CA PRO A 216 26.68 8.77 6.32
C PRO A 216 27.68 9.76 5.70
N LEU A 217 27.79 10.94 6.33
CA LEU A 217 28.83 11.92 6.11
C LEU A 217 30.20 11.33 6.53
N HIS A 218 30.64 10.26 5.93
CA HIS A 218 32.04 9.84 5.99
C HIS A 218 32.80 10.53 4.85
N ALA A 219 33.31 11.69 5.19
CA ALA A 219 34.39 12.32 4.44
C ALA A 219 35.60 11.38 4.43
N ASN A 220 35.73 10.61 3.39
CA ASN A 220 36.96 10.09 2.79
C ASN A 220 36.63 8.91 1.90
N ALA A 221 36.02 9.19 0.76
CA ALA A 221 36.04 8.25 -0.34
C ALA A 221 36.24 9.03 -1.65
N ARG A 222 37.45 8.94 -2.16
CA ARG A 222 37.68 9.10 -3.59
C ARG A 222 36.91 8.00 -4.30
N ALA A 223 35.59 8.09 -4.33
CA ALA A 223 34.70 7.16 -4.98
C ALA A 223 34.35 7.70 -6.37
N ARG A 224 34.64 6.89 -7.35
CA ARG A 224 34.27 7.03 -8.76
C ARG A 224 32.80 7.37 -8.85
N CYS A 225 32.49 8.52 -9.43
CA CYS A 225 31.15 9.02 -9.66
C CYS A 225 30.35 8.01 -10.49
N CYS A 226 29.46 7.29 -9.83
CA CYS A 226 28.51 6.39 -10.47
C CYS A 226 27.58 7.23 -11.38
N SER A 227 27.16 6.67 -12.52
CA SER A 227 26.25 7.29 -13.48
C SER A 227 24.95 7.83 -12.84
N LEU A 228 24.51 7.22 -11.75
CA LEU A 228 23.37 7.68 -10.93
C LEU A 228 23.61 9.05 -10.27
N CYS A 229 24.83 9.37 -9.81
CA CYS A 229 25.14 10.69 -9.27
C CYS A 229 25.09 11.80 -10.33
N ARG A 230 25.31 11.47 -11.60
CA ARG A 230 25.15 12.41 -12.70
C ARG A 230 23.68 12.72 -12.97
N ILE A 231 22.84 11.68 -13.06
CA ILE A 231 21.40 11.83 -13.27
C ILE A 231 20.78 12.66 -12.12
N PHE A 232 21.27 12.45 -10.89
CA PHE A 232 20.80 13.21 -9.71
C PHE A 232 21.22 14.67 -9.74
N ARG A 233 22.43 14.98 -10.18
CA ARG A 233 22.90 16.37 -10.34
C ARG A 233 22.04 17.10 -11.36
N ASP A 234 21.71 16.43 -12.47
CA ASP A 234 20.95 17.03 -13.56
C ASP A 234 19.48 17.23 -13.18
N LEU A 235 18.90 16.32 -12.37
CA LEU A 235 17.56 16.49 -11.78
C LEU A 235 17.52 17.62 -10.75
N LEU A 236 18.50 17.70 -9.85
CA LEU A 236 18.62 18.79 -8.86
C LEU A 236 18.83 20.15 -9.54
N THR A 237 19.62 20.22 -10.59
CA THR A 237 19.78 21.46 -11.35
C THR A 237 18.53 21.86 -12.12
N SER A 238 17.74 20.89 -12.59
CA SER A 238 16.45 21.14 -13.24
C SER A 238 15.38 21.64 -12.26
N VAL A 239 15.34 21.09 -11.05
CA VAL A 239 14.36 21.47 -10.00
C VAL A 239 14.77 22.71 -9.23
N LEU A 240 16.08 22.93 -9.00
CA LEU A 240 16.61 24.10 -8.31
C LEU A 240 16.97 25.27 -9.23
N GLY A 241 16.83 25.11 -10.54
CA GLY A 241 17.06 26.17 -11.53
C GLY A 241 16.16 27.40 -11.39
N ALA A 242 15.19 27.39 -10.48
CA ALA A 242 14.34 28.52 -10.14
C ALA A 242 14.85 29.35 -8.95
N CYS A 243 15.81 28.89 -8.18
CA CYS A 243 16.42 29.67 -7.09
C CYS A 243 17.67 30.40 -7.58
N LYS A 244 17.51 31.62 -8.08
CA LYS A 244 18.61 32.54 -8.39
C LYS A 244 19.37 32.94 -7.13
N GLY A 245 20.60 32.51 -7.04
CA GLY A 245 21.78 33.21 -6.55
C GLY A 245 21.73 33.94 -5.21
N VAL A 246 22.30 33.31 -4.18
CA VAL A 246 23.09 34.03 -3.19
C VAL A 246 24.50 33.44 -3.27
N ARG A 247 25.45 34.21 -3.84
CA ARG A 247 26.89 33.92 -3.73
C ARG A 247 27.36 34.49 -2.41
N SER A 248 27.77 33.67 -1.48
CA SER A 248 28.70 34.07 -0.42
C SER A 248 30.02 33.35 -0.67
N GLY A 249 31.11 34.12 -0.66
CA GLY A 249 32.45 33.62 -0.92
C GLY A 249 32.91 32.65 0.16
N ALA A 250 33.79 31.76 -0.27
CA ALA A 250 34.48 30.72 0.47
C ALA A 250 33.66 29.39 0.70
N GLY A 251 33.78 28.52 -0.23
CA GLY A 251 34.14 27.08 -0.20
C GLY A 251 33.42 26.12 0.73
N SER A 252 32.23 26.37 1.27
CA SER A 252 31.50 25.36 2.01
C SER A 252 30.01 25.52 1.81
N TYR A 253 29.39 24.50 1.20
CA TYR A 253 27.94 24.41 1.10
C TYR A 253 27.39 23.78 2.39
N THR A 254 26.77 24.59 3.21
CA THR A 254 26.03 24.12 4.38
C THR A 254 24.57 23.98 3.99
N TYR A 255 24.08 22.77 3.86
CA TYR A 255 22.64 22.50 3.76
C TYR A 255 22.04 22.45 5.18
N MET A 256 21.19 23.39 5.47
CA MET A 256 20.43 23.41 6.72
C MET A 256 19.25 22.44 6.57
N VAL A 257 19.35 21.25 7.16
CA VAL A 257 18.20 20.37 7.39
C VAL A 257 17.78 20.59 8.83
N CYS A 258 16.60 21.16 9.02
CA CYS A 258 15.98 21.28 10.34
C CYS A 258 15.64 19.89 10.89
N GLY A 259 16.19 19.56 12.07
CA GLY A 259 15.67 18.54 12.96
C GLY A 259 16.68 17.47 13.38
N VAL A 260 17.04 17.56 14.67
CA VAL A 260 17.71 16.58 15.54
C VAL A 260 19.24 16.52 15.45
N MET A 261 19.86 17.38 16.23
CA MET A 261 21.24 17.20 16.69
C MET A 261 21.29 16.14 17.80
N GLY A 262 21.81 14.97 17.48
CA GLY A 262 22.40 14.06 18.47
C GLY A 262 23.89 14.37 18.62
N ARG A 263 24.32 14.91 19.75
CA ARG A 263 25.75 15.07 20.11
C ARG A 263 26.33 13.69 20.36
N SER A 264 27.27 13.25 19.55
CA SER A 264 28.20 12.17 19.91
C SER A 264 29.52 12.80 20.29
N SER A 265 29.88 12.72 21.58
CA SER A 265 31.22 13.03 22.09
C SER A 265 32.14 11.87 21.79
N ALA A 266 33.08 12.04 20.91
CA ALA A 266 34.23 11.14 20.78
C ALA A 266 35.39 11.72 21.61
N THR A 267 35.74 11.01 22.69
CA THR A 267 37.02 11.17 23.39
C THR A 267 37.98 10.09 22.90
N ARG A 268 39.12 10.57 22.40
CA ARG A 268 40.44 9.92 22.19
C ARG A 268 40.51 8.50 21.65
#